data_4fa5ba922dde4968d742c09671afba77
#
_entry.id   4fa5ba922dde4968d742c09671afba77
#
_cell.length_a   1.000
_cell.length_b   1.000
_cell.length_c   1.000
_cell.angle_alpha   90.00
_cell.angle_beta   90.00
_cell.angle_gamma   90.00
#
_symmetry.space_group_name_H-M   'P 1'
#
loop_
_entity.id
_entity.type
_entity.pdbx_description
1 polymer ?
#
loop_
_entity_poly.entity_id
_entity_poly.type
_entity_poly.pdbx_seq_one_letter_code
_entity_poly.pdbx_strand_id
1 'polypeptide(L)'
;MRTREATYTDYGFKKGEEKQLKQYCLDLELPDKLLLLQCAHECNPMVEDDLFYSISKGVAFQVLARKGIDQTYKCHADVYGYKRNTLALFRSALQACGRYPF
;
A
#
# COMPACT_ATOMS: atom_id res chain seq x y z
N MET A 1 14.44 10.05 -4.21
CA MET A 1 14.47 8.62 -4.61
C MET A 1 13.17 8.28 -5.33
N ARG A 2 13.27 7.51 -6.39
CA ARG A 2 12.07 7.10 -7.13
C ARG A 2 11.28 6.07 -6.35
N THR A 3 9.95 6.09 -6.48
CA THR A 3 9.07 5.16 -5.77
C THR A 3 9.44 3.70 -6.00
N ARG A 4 9.81 3.34 -7.25
CA ARG A 4 10.17 1.96 -7.59
C ARG A 4 11.50 1.50 -6.99
N GLU A 5 12.35 2.43 -6.57
CA GLU A 5 13.67 2.14 -6.02
C GLU A 5 13.69 2.16 -4.50
N ALA A 6 12.73 2.86 -3.89
CA ALA A 6 12.64 2.94 -2.44
C ALA A 6 12.22 1.61 -1.82
N THR A 7 12.86 1.23 -0.73
CA THR A 7 12.53 0.02 0.02
C THR A 7 11.81 0.39 1.31
N TYR A 8 11.29 -0.62 2.03
CA TYR A 8 10.65 -0.36 3.31
C TYR A 8 11.64 0.27 4.31
N THR A 9 12.91 -0.12 4.26
CA THR A 9 13.94 0.48 5.10
C THR A 9 14.10 1.97 4.80
N ASP A 10 14.03 2.35 3.51
CA ASP A 10 14.12 3.75 3.11
C ASP A 10 12.97 4.58 3.68
N TYR A 11 11.81 3.96 3.91
CA TYR A 11 10.66 4.62 4.52
C TYR A 11 10.67 4.55 6.05
N GLY A 12 11.72 3.99 6.65
CA GLY A 12 11.84 3.93 8.11
C GLY A 12 11.22 2.72 8.77
N PHE A 13 10.83 1.71 8.00
CA PHE A 13 10.28 0.47 8.56
C PHE A 13 11.38 -0.37 9.21
N LYS A 14 11.07 -0.95 10.36
CA LYS A 14 11.92 -1.92 11.02
C LYS A 14 11.79 -3.27 10.33
N LYS A 15 12.77 -4.16 10.54
CA LYS A 15 12.73 -5.50 9.98
C LYS A 15 11.45 -6.22 10.44
N GLY A 16 10.67 -6.70 9.47
CA GLY A 16 9.42 -7.40 9.75
C GLY A 16 8.20 -6.52 9.99
N GLU A 17 8.39 -5.22 10.14
CA GLU A 17 7.29 -4.29 10.41
C GLU A 17 6.29 -4.27 9.24
N GLU A 18 6.76 -4.32 8.00
CA GLU A 18 5.91 -4.33 6.83
C GLU A 18 4.97 -5.54 6.79
N LYS A 19 5.43 -6.69 7.29
CA LYS A 19 4.59 -7.88 7.37
C LYS A 19 3.46 -7.70 8.37
N GLN A 20 3.76 -7.09 9.52
CA GLN A 20 2.75 -6.79 10.54
C GLN A 20 1.71 -5.81 10.00
N LEU A 21 2.17 -4.76 9.33
CA LEU A 21 1.27 -3.76 8.76
C LEU A 21 0.40 -4.35 7.64
N LYS A 22 0.97 -5.19 6.78
CA LYS A 22 0.22 -5.87 5.73
C LYS A 22 -0.87 -6.77 6.32
N GLN A 23 -0.55 -7.51 7.38
CA GLN A 23 -1.53 -8.35 8.06
C GLN A 23 -2.63 -7.51 8.69
N TYR A 24 -2.28 -6.39 9.30
CA TYR A 24 -3.24 -5.45 9.85
C TYR A 24 -4.21 -4.94 8.78
N CYS A 25 -3.72 -4.70 7.56
CA CYS A 25 -4.54 -4.19 6.46
C CYS A 25 -5.58 -5.19 5.96
N LEU A 26 -5.44 -6.48 6.27
CA LEU A 26 -6.39 -7.49 5.80
C LEU A 26 -7.73 -7.46 6.56
N ASP A 27 -7.78 -6.79 7.71
CA ASP A 27 -8.97 -6.78 8.57
C ASP A 27 -9.19 -5.36 9.13
N LEU A 28 -9.34 -4.39 8.22
CA LEU A 28 -9.53 -3.01 8.62
C LEU A 28 -11.00 -2.70 8.88
N GLU A 29 -11.26 -1.86 9.88
CA GLU A 29 -12.57 -1.26 10.07
C GLU A 29 -12.74 -0.09 9.10
N LEU A 30 -13.98 0.38 8.94
CA LEU A 30 -14.31 1.39 7.93
C LEU A 30 -13.45 2.66 8.02
N PRO A 31 -13.23 3.27 9.20
CA PRO A 31 -12.39 4.48 9.25
C PRO A 31 -10.98 4.25 8.71
N ASP A 32 -10.38 3.10 9.02
CA ASP A 32 -9.03 2.79 8.54
C ASP A 32 -9.02 2.41 7.07
N LYS A 33 -10.10 1.81 6.56
CA LYS A 33 -10.23 1.55 5.11
C LYS A 33 -10.26 2.86 4.33
N LEU A 34 -11.00 3.85 4.81
CA LEU A 34 -11.05 5.16 4.16
C LEU A 34 -9.69 5.85 4.20
N LEU A 35 -8.98 5.71 5.31
CA LEU A 35 -7.64 6.26 5.45
C LEU A 35 -6.66 5.62 4.48
N LEU A 36 -6.72 4.28 4.34
CA LEU A 36 -5.88 3.55 3.38
C LEU A 36 -6.18 3.98 1.95
N LEU A 37 -7.46 4.12 1.61
CA LEU A 37 -7.86 4.58 0.27
C LEU A 37 -7.33 5.98 -0.02
N GLN A 38 -7.38 6.87 0.97
CA GLN A 38 -6.81 8.21 0.83
C GLN A 38 -5.31 8.15 0.59
N CYS A 39 -4.60 7.28 1.30
CA CYS A 39 -3.17 7.10 1.10
C CYS A 39 -2.85 6.58 -0.30
N ALA A 40 -3.65 5.65 -0.81
CA ALA A 40 -3.49 5.16 -2.17
C ALA A 40 -3.72 6.27 -3.19
N HIS A 41 -4.71 7.13 -2.95
CA HIS A 41 -4.98 8.30 -3.81
C HIS A 41 -3.80 9.27 -3.80
N GLU A 42 -3.23 9.55 -2.64
CA GLU A 42 -2.07 10.42 -2.52
C GLU A 42 -0.84 9.84 -3.22
N CYS A 43 -0.69 8.52 -3.18
CA CYS A 43 0.40 7.83 -3.86
C CYS A 43 0.27 7.94 -5.38
N ASN A 44 -0.88 7.51 -5.90
CA ASN A 44 -1.15 7.56 -7.33
C ASN A 44 -2.66 7.44 -7.59
N PRO A 45 -3.35 8.57 -7.84
CA PRO A 45 -4.81 8.54 -8.00
C PRO A 45 -5.30 7.73 -9.20
N MET A 46 -4.46 7.50 -10.20
CA MET A 46 -4.86 6.73 -11.37
C MET A 46 -5.01 5.24 -11.07
N VAL A 47 -4.36 4.75 -10.04
CA VAL A 47 -4.38 3.33 -9.68
C VAL A 47 -4.79 3.10 -8.23
N GLU A 48 -5.46 4.08 -7.62
CA GLU A 48 -5.79 4.02 -6.19
C GLU A 48 -6.69 2.83 -5.86
N ASP A 49 -7.66 2.50 -6.69
CA ASP A 49 -8.56 1.38 -6.44
C ASP A 49 -7.81 0.05 -6.48
N ASP A 50 -6.88 -0.10 -7.43
CA ASP A 50 -6.05 -1.30 -7.55
C ASP A 50 -5.10 -1.44 -6.36
N LEU A 51 -4.50 -0.33 -5.94
CA LEU A 51 -3.63 -0.33 -4.76
C LEU A 51 -4.40 -0.69 -3.49
N PHE A 52 -5.57 -0.08 -3.30
CA PHE A 52 -6.42 -0.37 -2.15
C PHE A 52 -6.84 -1.84 -2.16
N TYR A 53 -7.30 -2.35 -3.30
CA TYR A 53 -7.72 -3.74 -3.43
C TYR A 53 -6.56 -4.70 -3.12
N SER A 54 -5.40 -4.44 -3.72
CA SER A 54 -4.21 -5.29 -3.53
C SER A 54 -3.80 -5.35 -2.06
N ILE A 55 -3.78 -4.21 -1.38
CA ILE A 55 -3.33 -4.14 0.03
C ILE A 55 -4.40 -4.70 0.97
N SER A 56 -5.65 -4.28 0.81
CA SER A 56 -6.71 -4.66 1.74
C SER A 56 -7.14 -6.13 1.60
N LYS A 57 -6.92 -6.73 0.44
CA LYS A 57 -7.27 -8.13 0.18
C LYS A 57 -6.05 -9.05 0.11
N GLY A 58 -4.85 -8.49 0.16
CA GLY A 58 -3.62 -9.29 0.07
C GLY A 58 -3.39 -9.92 -1.29
N VAL A 59 -3.86 -9.29 -2.38
CA VAL A 59 -3.77 -9.85 -3.73
C VAL A 59 -2.49 -9.42 -4.42
N ALA A 60 -1.82 -10.36 -5.07
CA ALA A 60 -0.60 -10.10 -5.82
C ALA A 60 -0.88 -9.47 -7.18
N PHE A 61 0.16 -8.89 -7.78
CA PHE A 61 0.07 -8.28 -9.10
C PHE A 61 -0.50 -9.23 -10.15
N GLN A 62 -0.11 -10.50 -10.12
CA GLN A 62 -0.58 -11.48 -11.10
C GLN A 62 -2.10 -11.66 -11.06
N VAL A 63 -2.71 -11.51 -9.90
CA VAL A 63 -4.17 -11.60 -9.77
C VAL A 63 -4.83 -10.38 -10.39
N LEU A 64 -4.25 -9.19 -10.20
CA LEU A 64 -4.73 -7.96 -10.83
C LEU A 64 -4.63 -8.05 -12.35
N ALA A 65 -3.51 -8.57 -12.86
CA ALA A 65 -3.30 -8.75 -14.29
C ALA A 65 -4.36 -9.67 -14.91
N ARG A 66 -4.69 -10.77 -14.23
CA ARG A 66 -5.72 -11.71 -14.70
C ARG A 66 -7.10 -11.08 -14.78
N LYS A 67 -7.37 -10.06 -13.98
CA LYS A 67 -8.65 -9.34 -13.98
C LYS A 67 -8.68 -8.22 -15.02
N GLY A 68 -7.58 -8.01 -15.73
CA GLY A 68 -7.52 -6.97 -16.77
C GLY A 68 -7.44 -5.55 -16.23
N ILE A 69 -7.11 -5.36 -14.97
CA ILE A 69 -7.00 -4.04 -14.35
C ILE A 69 -5.57 -3.55 -14.25
N ASP A 70 -4.65 -4.26 -14.87
CA ASP A 70 -3.21 -3.99 -14.81
C ASP A 70 -2.71 -3.07 -15.91
N GLN A 71 -3.59 -2.61 -16.81
CA GLN A 71 -3.17 -1.88 -18.01
C GLN A 71 -2.53 -0.53 -17.71
N THR A 72 -2.77 0.02 -16.53
CA THR A 72 -2.13 1.23 -16.04
C THR A 72 -0.70 0.98 -15.54
N TYR A 73 -0.33 -0.26 -15.31
CA TYR A 73 0.99 -0.59 -14.78
C TYR A 73 1.94 -0.94 -15.93
N LYS A 74 3.15 -0.41 -15.86
CA LYS A 74 4.17 -0.65 -16.87
C LYS A 74 5.03 -1.86 -16.54
N CYS A 75 5.25 -2.13 -15.26
CA CYS A 75 6.01 -3.29 -14.81
C CYS A 75 5.78 -3.57 -13.33
N HIS A 76 6.20 -4.75 -12.88
CA HIS A 76 6.06 -5.17 -11.48
C HIS A 76 6.75 -4.21 -10.51
N ALA A 77 7.90 -3.67 -10.89
CA ALA A 77 8.64 -2.75 -10.02
C ALA A 77 7.83 -1.51 -9.68
N ASP A 78 7.07 -0.99 -10.65
CA ASP A 78 6.21 0.18 -10.42
C ASP A 78 5.09 -0.15 -9.44
N VAL A 79 4.44 -1.31 -9.62
CA VAL A 79 3.36 -1.77 -8.73
C VAL A 79 3.86 -1.92 -7.30
N TYR A 80 4.96 -2.63 -7.12
CA TYR A 80 5.52 -2.84 -5.79
C TYR A 80 6.01 -1.53 -5.16
N GLY A 81 6.53 -0.62 -5.97
CA GLY A 81 6.92 0.71 -5.51
C GLY A 81 5.72 1.50 -4.99
N TYR A 82 4.62 1.51 -5.73
CA TYR A 82 3.39 2.17 -5.31
C TYR A 82 2.83 1.55 -4.03
N LYS A 83 2.86 0.22 -3.91
CA LYS A 83 2.39 -0.47 -2.70
C LYS A 83 3.23 -0.09 -1.49
N ARG A 84 4.55 -0.07 -1.63
CA ARG A 84 5.45 0.32 -0.54
C ARG A 84 5.19 1.76 -0.11
N ASN A 85 5.05 2.66 -1.07
CA ASN A 85 4.78 4.07 -0.77
C ASN A 85 3.43 4.24 -0.08
N THR A 86 2.39 3.55 -0.56
CA THR A 86 1.05 3.61 0.04
C THR A 86 1.10 3.12 1.49
N LEU A 87 1.80 2.01 1.75
CA LEU A 87 1.94 1.48 3.11
C LEU A 87 2.72 2.45 4.02
N ALA A 88 3.73 3.12 3.49
CA ALA A 88 4.48 4.13 4.24
C ALA A 88 3.59 5.32 4.61
N LEU A 89 2.77 5.79 3.68
CA LEU A 89 1.81 6.87 3.94
C LEU A 89 0.77 6.43 4.98
N PHE A 90 0.28 5.20 4.87
CA PHE A 90 -0.69 4.65 5.81
C PHE A 90 -0.10 4.53 7.22
N ARG A 91 1.13 4.06 7.33
CA ARG A 91 1.85 3.99 8.60
C ARG A 91 1.93 5.37 9.26
N SER A 92 2.36 6.36 8.48
CA SER A 92 2.49 7.74 8.99
C SER A 92 1.14 8.31 9.40
N ALA A 93 0.09 8.04 8.65
CA ALA A 93 -1.27 8.50 8.95
C ALA A 93 -1.79 7.86 10.26
N LEU A 94 -1.57 6.56 10.44
CA LEU A 94 -1.95 5.87 11.68
C LEU A 94 -1.19 6.41 12.88
N GLN A 95 0.10 6.69 12.71
CA GLN A 95 0.91 7.29 13.78
C GLN A 95 0.38 8.68 14.15
N ALA A 96 0.04 9.49 13.16
CA ALA A 96 -0.49 10.83 13.39
C ALA A 96 -1.83 10.80 14.13
N CYS A 97 -2.65 9.77 13.89
CA CYS A 97 -3.94 9.58 14.55
C CYS A 97 -3.82 8.89 15.91
N GLY A 98 -2.63 8.42 16.28
CA GLY A 98 -2.43 7.67 17.50
C GLY A 98 -3.01 6.25 17.48
N ARG A 99 -3.24 5.71 16.28
CA ARG A 99 -3.82 4.37 16.11
C ARG A 99 -2.85 3.32 15.59
N TYR A 100 -1.59 3.66 15.43
CA TYR A 100 -0.58 2.72 14.94
C TYR A 100 -0.26 1.70 16.03
N PRO A 101 -0.52 0.38 15.82
CA PRO A 101 -0.43 -0.61 16.90
C PRO A 101 0.96 -1.21 17.08
N PHE A 102 1.93 -0.87 16.22
CA PHE A 102 3.25 -1.52 16.26
C PHE A 102 4.39 -0.64 16.71
#